data_c5967065151f1ad528763e873a692dde
#
_entry.id   c5967065151f1ad528763e873a692dde
#
_cell.length_a   1.000
_cell.length_b   1.000
_cell.length_c   1.000
_cell.angle_alpha   90.00
_cell.angle_beta   90.00
_cell.angle_gamma   90.00
#
_symmetry.space_group_name_H-M   'P 1'
#
loop_
_entity.id
_entity.type
_entity.pdbx_description
1 polymer ?
#
loop_
_entity_poly.entity_id
_entity_poly.type
_entity_poly.pdbx_seq_one_letter_code
_entity_poly.pdbx_strand_id
1 'polypeptide(L)'
;MARSIISVINQKGGVGKTTTTINLATALAKKGKKILIIDLDPQGNATTGLGKSNNDEEKSVYNILIGKISAENAIQKSSVKGLDLIGSNVNLSGLEVETANDANRAFLLKEILKKENNSLFNDYENIFIDCPPSL
;
A
#
# COMPACT_ATOMS: atom_id res chain seq x y z
N MET A 1 18.99 0.38 9.26
CA MET A 1 19.15 0.58 7.83
C MET A 1 18.03 1.44 7.27
N ALA A 2 18.38 2.42 6.48
CA ALA A 2 17.36 3.30 5.88
C ALA A 2 16.57 2.54 4.83
N ARG A 3 15.26 2.72 4.85
CA ARG A 3 14.36 2.20 3.82
C ARG A 3 13.74 3.35 3.06
N SER A 4 13.36 3.09 1.82
CA SER A 4 12.69 4.08 0.99
C SER A 4 11.19 3.83 1.01
N ILE A 5 10.42 4.87 1.26
CA ILE A 5 8.96 4.86 1.12
C ILE A 5 8.65 5.70 -0.11
N ILE A 6 8.07 5.07 -1.12
CA ILE A 6 7.86 5.68 -2.42
C ILE A 6 6.37 5.69 -2.73
N SER A 7 5.82 6.89 -2.96
CA SER A 7 4.43 7.02 -3.44
C SER A 7 4.43 6.99 -4.95
N VAL A 8 3.58 6.15 -5.52
CA VAL A 8 3.44 6.03 -6.97
C VAL A 8 2.10 6.64 -7.34
N ILE A 9 2.15 7.77 -8.03
CA ILE A 9 0.96 8.55 -8.39
C ILE A 9 0.90 8.65 -9.90
N ASN A 10 -0.30 8.50 -10.45
CA ASN A 10 -0.54 8.70 -11.86
C ASN A 10 -1.60 9.79 -12.02
N GLN A 11 -1.32 10.76 -12.89
CA GLN A 11 -2.25 11.86 -13.11
C GLN A 11 -3.46 11.48 -13.94
N LYS A 12 -3.35 10.42 -14.73
CA LYS A 12 -4.48 9.89 -15.51
C LYS A 12 -4.69 8.46 -15.10
N GLY A 13 -5.92 8.10 -14.82
CA GLY A 13 -6.26 6.75 -14.42
C GLY A 13 -5.63 5.75 -15.36
N GLY A 14 -4.57 5.12 -14.92
CA GLY A 14 -3.80 4.24 -15.76
C GLY A 14 -3.57 2.91 -15.12
N VAL A 15 -4.02 1.87 -15.78
CA VAL A 15 -3.70 0.51 -15.40
C VAL A 15 -2.20 0.29 -15.44
N GLY A 16 -1.50 1.03 -16.33
CA GLY A 16 -0.06 0.91 -16.49
C GLY A 16 0.75 1.28 -15.25
N LYS A 17 0.29 2.25 -14.46
CA LYS A 17 0.98 2.62 -13.22
C LYS A 17 1.05 1.44 -12.24
N THR A 18 -0.09 0.82 -11.96
CA THR A 18 -0.15 -0.31 -11.03
C THR A 18 0.63 -1.50 -11.56
N THR A 19 0.48 -1.80 -12.85
CA THR A 19 1.24 -2.88 -13.47
C THR A 19 2.74 -2.66 -13.35
N THR A 20 3.20 -1.44 -13.59
CA THR A 20 4.62 -1.10 -13.47
C THR A 20 5.10 -1.26 -12.03
N THR A 21 4.30 -0.81 -11.05
CA THR A 21 4.65 -0.93 -9.64
C THR A 21 4.78 -2.41 -9.24
N ILE A 22 3.82 -3.23 -9.63
CA ILE A 22 3.86 -4.67 -9.33
C ILE A 22 5.08 -5.33 -9.99
N ASN A 23 5.35 -4.99 -11.25
CA ASN A 23 6.47 -5.58 -11.97
C ASN A 23 7.81 -5.19 -11.35
N LEU A 24 7.97 -3.93 -10.97
CA LEU A 24 9.19 -3.47 -10.32
C LEU A 24 9.37 -4.14 -8.96
N ALA A 25 8.31 -4.17 -8.15
CA ALA A 25 8.37 -4.79 -6.83
C ALA A 25 8.68 -6.28 -6.94
N THR A 26 8.08 -6.96 -7.92
CA THR A 26 8.33 -8.39 -8.15
C THR A 26 9.79 -8.62 -8.54
N ALA A 27 10.32 -7.79 -9.43
CA ALA A 27 11.71 -7.92 -9.86
C ALA A 27 12.68 -7.72 -8.69
N LEU A 28 12.41 -6.74 -7.82
CA LEU A 28 13.24 -6.51 -6.65
C LEU A 28 13.15 -7.67 -5.66
N ALA A 29 11.94 -8.20 -5.44
CA ALA A 29 11.75 -9.33 -4.56
C ALA A 29 12.49 -10.57 -5.06
N LYS A 30 12.49 -10.79 -6.37
CA LYS A 30 13.22 -11.91 -6.97
C LYS A 30 14.74 -11.79 -6.81
N LYS A 31 15.23 -10.58 -6.59
CA LYS A 31 16.64 -10.35 -6.30
C LYS A 31 16.97 -10.52 -4.81
N GLY A 32 16.04 -11.01 -4.02
CA GLY A 32 16.26 -11.25 -2.60
C GLY A 32 15.93 -10.06 -1.70
N LYS A 33 15.36 -9.00 -2.25
CA LYS A 33 14.97 -7.84 -1.47
C LYS A 33 13.58 -8.05 -0.87
N LYS A 34 13.37 -7.51 0.32
CA LYS A 34 12.07 -7.60 0.97
C LYS A 34 11.28 -6.33 0.67
N ILE A 35 10.14 -6.49 0.03
CA ILE A 35 9.36 -5.37 -0.53
C ILE A 35 7.95 -5.41 0.04
N LEU A 36 7.38 -4.23 0.30
CA LEU A 36 6.00 -4.07 0.73
C LEU A 36 5.29 -3.14 -0.25
N ILE A 37 4.12 -3.55 -0.72
CA ILE A 37 3.22 -2.67 -1.47
C ILE A 37 2.04 -2.35 -0.56
N ILE A 38 1.70 -1.07 -0.46
CA ILE A 38 0.51 -0.60 0.22
C ILE A 38 -0.42 -0.03 -0.83
N ASP A 39 -1.60 -0.65 -0.99
CA ASP A 39 -2.57 -0.25 -2.00
C ASP A 39 -3.52 0.78 -1.40
N LEU A 40 -3.36 2.03 -1.80
CA LEU A 40 -4.18 3.14 -1.31
C LEU A 40 -5.32 3.49 -2.27
N ASP A 41 -5.43 2.78 -3.38
CA ASP A 41 -6.45 3.03 -4.40
C ASP A 41 -7.71 2.23 -4.07
N PRO A 42 -8.89 2.89 -3.93
CA PRO A 42 -10.13 2.18 -3.66
C PRO A 42 -10.50 1.12 -4.71
N GLN A 43 -10.01 1.28 -5.94
CA GLN A 43 -10.22 0.28 -6.99
C GLN A 43 -9.48 -1.03 -6.72
N GLY A 44 -8.42 -0.97 -5.93
CA GLY A 44 -7.73 -2.18 -5.49
C GLY A 44 -7.00 -2.94 -6.57
N ASN A 45 -6.49 -2.27 -7.60
CA ASN A 45 -5.83 -2.95 -8.71
C ASN A 45 -4.55 -3.68 -8.27
N ALA A 46 -3.78 -3.09 -7.36
CA ALA A 46 -2.60 -3.77 -6.84
C ALA A 46 -3.01 -4.96 -5.96
N THR A 47 -4.05 -4.78 -5.17
CA THR A 47 -4.56 -5.83 -4.29
C THR A 47 -4.98 -7.06 -5.09
N THR A 48 -5.84 -6.86 -6.09
CA THR A 48 -6.32 -7.96 -6.92
C THR A 48 -5.20 -8.53 -7.81
N GLY A 49 -4.31 -7.67 -8.29
CA GLY A 49 -3.16 -8.10 -9.09
C GLY A 49 -2.21 -8.99 -8.32
N LEU A 50 -2.19 -8.90 -7.00
CA LEU A 50 -1.35 -9.76 -6.15
C LEU A 50 -2.15 -10.89 -5.51
N GLY A 51 -3.35 -11.16 -6.00
CA GLY A 51 -4.13 -12.33 -5.62
C GLY A 51 -4.98 -12.17 -4.36
N LYS A 52 -5.24 -10.94 -3.93
CA LYS A 52 -6.03 -10.70 -2.73
C LYS A 52 -7.33 -9.98 -3.07
N SER A 53 -8.31 -10.07 -2.16
CA SER A 53 -9.59 -9.40 -2.33
C SER A 53 -9.55 -7.98 -1.78
N ASN A 54 -10.11 -7.02 -2.50
CA ASN A 54 -10.25 -5.66 -2.00
C ASN A 54 -11.54 -5.48 -1.16
N ASN A 55 -12.17 -6.57 -0.78
CA ASN A 55 -13.31 -6.57 0.13
C ASN A 55 -12.96 -7.07 1.52
N ASP A 56 -11.68 -7.27 1.81
CA ASP A 56 -11.26 -7.67 3.15
C ASP A 56 -11.51 -6.51 4.11
N GLU A 57 -12.42 -6.71 5.04
CA GLU A 57 -12.79 -5.68 5.99
C GLU A 57 -11.86 -5.61 7.19
N GLU A 58 -11.02 -6.60 7.39
CA GLU A 58 -10.12 -6.65 8.55
C GLU A 58 -8.73 -6.13 8.23
N LYS A 59 -8.10 -6.70 7.21
CA LYS A 59 -6.70 -6.41 6.88
C LYS A 59 -6.60 -5.49 5.69
N SER A 60 -6.92 -4.22 5.88
CA SER A 60 -6.86 -3.25 4.81
C SER A 60 -6.26 -1.95 5.28
N VAL A 61 -5.77 -1.19 4.31
CA VAL A 61 -5.26 0.15 4.58
C VAL A 61 -6.35 1.07 5.14
N TYR A 62 -7.61 0.82 4.77
CA TYR A 62 -8.74 1.57 5.32
C TYR A 62 -8.75 1.48 6.85
N ASN A 63 -8.64 0.28 7.39
CA ASN A 63 -8.69 0.07 8.83
C ASN A 63 -7.45 0.64 9.55
N ILE A 64 -6.32 0.72 8.86
CA ILE A 64 -5.15 1.41 9.39
C ILE A 64 -5.45 2.91 9.52
N LEU A 65 -6.02 3.49 8.48
CA LEU A 65 -6.27 4.94 8.44
C LEU A 65 -7.31 5.38 9.48
N ILE A 66 -8.29 4.53 9.78
CA ILE A 66 -9.29 4.84 10.79
C ILE A 66 -8.90 4.36 12.19
N GLY A 67 -7.71 3.80 12.34
CA GLY A 67 -7.17 3.43 13.65
C GLY A 67 -7.66 2.11 14.23
N LYS A 68 -8.30 1.26 13.43
CA LYS A 68 -8.83 -0.03 13.92
C LYS A 68 -7.80 -1.14 13.97
N ILE A 69 -6.74 -1.05 13.19
CA ILE A 69 -5.72 -2.10 13.11
C ILE A 69 -4.36 -1.44 12.92
N SER A 70 -3.32 -2.04 13.47
CA SER A 70 -1.96 -1.58 13.20
C SER A 70 -1.54 -1.99 11.79
N ALA A 71 -0.61 -1.25 11.21
CA ALA A 71 -0.09 -1.59 9.90
C ALA A 71 0.54 -2.99 9.91
N GLU A 72 1.26 -3.33 10.97
CA GLU A 72 1.85 -4.65 11.12
C GLU A 72 0.82 -5.77 10.98
N ASN A 73 -0.33 -5.62 11.62
CA ASN A 73 -1.36 -6.65 11.61
C ASN A 73 -2.12 -6.70 10.29
N ALA A 74 -1.99 -5.68 9.45
CA ALA A 74 -2.64 -5.64 8.14
C ALA A 74 -1.80 -6.27 7.04
N ILE A 75 -0.53 -6.56 7.29
CA ILE A 75 0.36 -7.11 6.26
C ILE A 75 -0.06 -8.53 5.89
N GLN A 76 -0.12 -8.79 4.60
CA GLN A 76 -0.40 -10.11 4.05
C GLN A 76 0.73 -10.50 3.08
N LYS A 77 0.98 -11.79 2.98
CA LYS A 77 1.93 -12.30 1.99
C LYS A 77 1.25 -12.37 0.64
N SER A 78 1.95 -11.91 -0.40
CA SER A 78 1.45 -12.07 -1.76
C SER A 78 1.85 -13.44 -2.32
N SER A 79 1.45 -13.69 -3.58
CA SER A 79 1.87 -14.89 -4.29
C SER A 79 3.35 -14.88 -4.66
N VAL A 80 4.02 -13.74 -4.51
CA VAL A 80 5.44 -13.60 -4.83
C VAL A 80 6.25 -13.61 -3.53
N LYS A 81 7.21 -14.52 -3.44
CA LYS A 81 8.08 -14.61 -2.27
C LYS A 81 8.89 -13.32 -2.10
N GLY A 82 8.90 -12.77 -0.89
CA GLY A 82 9.61 -11.53 -0.60
C GLY A 82 8.79 -10.28 -0.85
N LEU A 83 7.61 -10.42 -1.43
CA LEU A 83 6.71 -9.28 -1.70
C LEU A 83 5.46 -9.42 -0.85
N ASP A 84 5.30 -8.49 0.08
CA ASP A 84 4.14 -8.45 0.97
C ASP A 84 3.22 -7.30 0.59
N LEU A 85 1.99 -7.33 1.07
CA LEU A 85 0.93 -6.41 0.67
C LEU A 85 0.11 -5.96 1.88
N ILE A 86 -0.19 -4.67 1.92
CA ILE A 86 -1.31 -4.16 2.69
C ILE A 86 -2.38 -3.78 1.67
N GLY A 87 -3.50 -4.51 1.71
CA GLY A 87 -4.52 -4.40 0.68
C GLY A 87 -5.40 -3.17 0.81
N SER A 88 -6.06 -2.86 -0.29
CA SER A 88 -7.06 -1.81 -0.36
C SER A 88 -8.43 -2.33 0.10
N ASN A 89 -9.33 -1.40 0.32
CA ASN A 89 -10.73 -1.69 0.57
C ASN A 89 -11.59 -0.68 -0.18
N VAL A 90 -12.71 -1.12 -0.74
CA VAL A 90 -13.61 -0.24 -1.48
C VAL A 90 -14.12 0.92 -0.62
N ASN A 91 -14.13 0.76 0.69
CA ASN A 91 -14.56 1.82 1.61
C ASN A 91 -13.61 3.02 1.66
N LEU A 92 -12.43 2.92 1.05
CA LEU A 92 -11.52 4.05 0.95
C LEU A 92 -12.14 5.25 0.26
N SER A 93 -13.06 5.00 -0.68
CA SER A 93 -13.74 6.08 -1.38
C SER A 93 -14.64 6.90 -0.46
N GLY A 94 -15.04 6.35 0.68
CA GLY A 94 -15.85 7.05 1.66
C GLY A 94 -15.07 7.84 2.71
N LEU A 95 -13.76 7.80 2.66
CA LEU A 95 -12.89 8.51 3.61
C LEU A 95 -12.69 9.99 3.22
N GLU A 96 -13.76 10.66 2.83
CA GLU A 96 -13.63 12.03 2.35
C GLU A 96 -13.60 13.07 3.45
N VAL A 97 -14.16 12.73 4.60
CA VAL A 97 -14.39 13.70 5.66
C VAL A 97 -13.10 14.15 6.32
N GLU A 98 -12.13 13.27 6.44
CA GLU A 98 -10.89 13.57 7.15
C GLU A 98 -9.68 13.74 6.24
N THR A 99 -9.80 13.28 5.01
CA THR A 99 -8.71 13.39 4.04
C THR A 99 -9.26 13.95 2.74
N ALA A 100 -9.02 15.22 2.50
CA ALA A 100 -9.62 15.93 1.39
C ALA A 100 -9.15 15.44 0.02
N ASN A 101 -8.01 14.77 -0.07
CA ASN A 101 -7.47 14.27 -1.34
C ASN A 101 -6.48 13.15 -1.11
N ASP A 102 -6.05 12.53 -2.21
CA ASP A 102 -5.16 11.36 -2.16
C ASP A 102 -3.78 11.67 -1.60
N ALA A 103 -3.28 12.88 -1.82
CA ALA A 103 -1.99 13.29 -1.26
C ALA A 103 -2.06 13.34 0.26
N ASN A 104 -3.17 13.78 0.82
CA ASN A 104 -3.37 13.80 2.27
C ASN A 104 -3.43 12.39 2.84
N ARG A 105 -4.05 11.45 2.13
CA ARG A 105 -4.09 10.05 2.57
C ARG A 105 -2.71 9.44 2.59
N ALA A 106 -1.92 9.68 1.56
CA ALA A 106 -0.56 9.18 1.50
C ALA A 106 0.30 9.76 2.63
N PHE A 107 0.15 11.08 2.89
CA PHE A 107 0.87 11.73 3.97
C PHE A 107 0.46 11.15 5.33
N LEU A 108 -0.84 10.99 5.56
CA LEU A 108 -1.35 10.42 6.81
C LEU A 108 -0.81 9.00 7.02
N LEU A 109 -0.83 8.20 5.98
CA LEU A 109 -0.30 6.84 6.05
C LEU A 109 1.19 6.83 6.39
N LYS A 110 1.98 7.69 5.76
CA LYS A 110 3.41 7.78 6.06
C LYS A 110 3.66 8.17 7.51
N GLU A 111 2.84 9.09 8.04
CA GLU A 111 2.97 9.50 9.43
C GLU A 111 2.62 8.35 10.39
N ILE A 112 1.60 7.58 10.07
CA ILE A 112 1.23 6.40 10.86
C ILE A 112 2.37 5.39 10.87
N LEU A 113 2.95 5.11 9.71
CA LEU A 113 4.06 4.16 9.61
C LEU A 113 5.27 4.60 10.43
N LYS A 114 5.55 5.90 10.45
CA LYS A 114 6.65 6.44 11.25
C LYS A 114 6.39 6.32 12.74
N LYS A 115 5.16 6.54 13.16
CA LYS A 115 4.79 6.52 14.59
C LYS A 115 4.79 5.12 15.18
N GLU A 116 4.48 4.11 14.39
CA GLU A 116 4.45 2.76 14.89
C GLU A 116 5.82 2.24 15.32
N ASN A 117 6.88 2.89 14.88
CA ASN A 117 8.25 2.54 15.24
C ASN A 117 8.46 1.02 15.30
N ASN A 118 7.93 0.33 14.31
CA ASN A 118 7.91 -1.11 14.30
C ASN A 118 9.13 -1.65 13.56
N SER A 119 9.89 -2.52 14.21
CA SER A 119 11.05 -3.14 13.60
C SER A 119 10.72 -3.93 12.34
N LEU A 120 9.49 -4.41 12.24
CA LEU A 120 9.05 -5.15 11.06
C LEU A 120 9.17 -4.32 9.78
N PHE A 121 8.81 -3.03 9.84
CA PHE A 121 8.92 -2.16 8.68
C PHE A 121 10.36 -1.87 8.29
N ASN A 122 11.27 -1.94 9.25
CA ASN A 122 12.68 -1.73 8.97
C ASN A 122 13.29 -2.87 8.15
N ASP A 123 12.63 -4.02 8.10
CA ASP A 123 13.10 -5.16 7.32
C ASP A 123 12.82 -4.99 5.82
N TYR A 124 11.91 -4.10 5.44
CA TYR A 124 11.63 -3.86 4.03
C TYR A 124 12.63 -2.86 3.45
N GLU A 125 13.22 -3.21 2.34
CA GLU A 125 14.13 -2.29 1.64
C GLU A 125 13.37 -1.17 0.96
N ASN A 126 12.20 -1.50 0.40
CA ASN A 126 11.34 -0.51 -0.25
C ASN A 126 9.90 -0.74 0.16
N ILE A 127 9.17 0.35 0.35
CA ILE A 127 7.74 0.34 0.58
C ILE A 127 7.12 1.22 -0.50
N PHE A 128 6.33 0.61 -1.38
CA PHE A 128 5.63 1.34 -2.44
C PHE A 128 4.19 1.61 -2.02
N ILE A 129 3.76 2.85 -2.12
CA ILE A 129 2.36 3.22 -1.87
C ILE A 129 1.73 3.49 -3.23
N ASP A 130 0.80 2.63 -3.63
CA ASP A 130 0.10 2.76 -4.90
C ASP A 130 -1.10 3.68 -4.71
N CYS A 131 -0.97 4.92 -5.13
CA CYS A 131 -1.97 5.96 -4.94
C CYS A 131 -2.95 6.01 -6.11
N PRO A 132 -4.22 6.38 -5.86
CA PRO A 132 -5.15 6.56 -6.94
C PRO A 132 -4.74 7.72 -7.83
N PRO A 133 -5.27 7.79 -9.07
CA PRO A 133 -4.99 8.91 -9.96
C PRO A 133 -5.43 10.22 -9.31
N SER A 134 -4.59 11.25 -9.41
CA SER A 134 -4.98 12.57 -8.93
C SER A 134 -5.51 13.39 -10.11
N LEU A 135 -6.51 14.18 -9.83
CA LEU A 135 -7.13 15.05 -10.82
C LEU A 135 -6.40 16.38 -10.91
#